data_363d633d82c2f1129f2c7feb8018f54d
#
_entry.id   363d633d82c2f1129f2c7feb8018f54d
#
_cell.length_a   1.000
_cell.length_b   1.000
_cell.length_c   1.000
_cell.angle_alpha   90.00
_cell.angle_beta   90.00
_cell.angle_gamma   90.00
#
_symmetry.space_group_name_H-M   'P 1'
#
loop_
_entity.id
_entity.type
_entity.pdbx_description
1 polymer ?
#
loop_
_entity_poly.entity_id
_entity_poly.type
_entity_poly.pdbx_seq_one_letter_code
_entity_poly.pdbx_strand_id
1 'polypeptide(L)'
;IDWPKSTQTSEEQKAALIKIFDGMQAARMNAVWLQVRPMSDALYNSAYEPWSKFLTGTRGVDPGYDPLAFAIEEAHKRGMELHAWINPYRYESEKNMNGADDSIRKNHPEWLLEYSSSFILDPGNPEVIEYLVKVIKDIVTKYNVDGIVFDDYFYPYEGTKNEDAYSQSLYKPEGKNVGDWRRENCNKLIADIYAMIQETLSLIHI
;
A
#
# COMPACT_ATOMS: atom_id res chain seq x y z
N ILE A 1 12.36 5.39 -5.42
CA ILE A 1 11.25 5.33 -6.39
C ILE A 1 11.70 6.04 -7.65
N ASP A 2 11.63 5.33 -8.78
CA ASP A 2 12.06 5.89 -10.06
C ASP A 2 10.99 6.75 -10.72
N TRP A 3 9.73 6.46 -10.41
CA TRP A 3 8.55 7.21 -10.83
C TRP A 3 7.47 7.12 -9.72
N PRO A 4 6.70 8.20 -9.45
CA PRO A 4 6.85 9.56 -9.98
C PRO A 4 8.03 10.32 -9.32
N LYS A 5 8.44 11.44 -9.92
CA LYS A 5 9.40 12.38 -9.32
C LYS A 5 8.68 13.66 -8.94
N SER A 6 8.72 14.01 -7.65
CA SER A 6 8.03 15.19 -7.09
C SER A 6 8.53 16.54 -7.62
N THR A 7 9.67 16.54 -8.30
CA THR A 7 10.24 17.73 -8.96
C THR A 7 9.68 17.97 -10.37
N GLN A 8 8.87 17.04 -10.87
CA GLN A 8 8.25 17.10 -12.20
C GLN A 8 6.80 17.57 -12.10
N THR A 9 6.36 18.31 -13.10
CA THR A 9 4.95 18.63 -13.30
C THR A 9 4.15 17.36 -13.61
N SER A 10 2.83 17.40 -13.46
CA SER A 10 1.94 16.28 -13.79
C SER A 10 2.11 15.80 -15.23
N GLU A 11 2.29 16.72 -16.18
CA GLU A 11 2.51 16.38 -17.59
C GLU A 11 3.89 15.72 -17.82
N GLU A 12 4.91 16.18 -17.13
CA GLU A 12 6.25 15.54 -17.20
C GLU A 12 6.24 14.15 -16.54
N GLN A 13 5.49 13.96 -15.45
CA GLN A 13 5.31 12.65 -14.82
C GLN A 13 4.60 11.68 -15.76
N LYS A 14 3.52 12.12 -16.43
CA LYS A 14 2.80 11.33 -17.45
C LYS A 14 3.72 10.96 -18.61
N ALA A 15 4.44 11.93 -19.15
CA ALA A 15 5.37 11.69 -20.27
C ALA A 15 6.50 10.71 -19.87
N ALA A 16 7.00 10.81 -18.64
CA ALA A 16 8.02 9.89 -18.13
C ALA A 16 7.48 8.45 -18.01
N LEU A 17 6.24 8.27 -17.53
CA LEU A 17 5.60 6.95 -17.43
C LEU A 17 5.37 6.34 -18.81
N ILE A 18 4.86 7.10 -19.77
CA ILE A 18 4.70 6.66 -21.16
C ILE A 18 6.02 6.12 -21.70
N LYS A 19 7.12 6.87 -21.52
CA LYS A 19 8.45 6.44 -21.99
C LYS A 19 8.91 5.13 -21.32
N ILE A 20 8.62 4.94 -20.04
CA ILE A 20 8.93 3.69 -19.33
C ILE A 20 8.12 2.54 -19.96
N PHE A 21 6.83 2.72 -20.15
CA PHE A 21 5.95 1.69 -20.71
C PHE A 21 6.25 1.37 -22.17
N ASP A 22 6.64 2.36 -22.98
CA ASP A 22 7.12 2.14 -24.34
C ASP A 22 8.39 1.26 -24.35
N GLY A 23 9.31 1.51 -23.42
CA GLY A 23 10.50 0.67 -23.25
C GLY A 23 10.17 -0.75 -22.82
N MET A 24 9.20 -0.93 -21.91
CA MET A 24 8.74 -2.24 -21.46
C MET A 24 8.07 -3.01 -22.61
N GLN A 25 7.22 -2.35 -23.41
CA GLN A 25 6.58 -2.94 -24.58
C GLN A 25 7.62 -3.36 -25.63
N ALA A 26 8.61 -2.50 -25.91
CA ALA A 26 9.71 -2.83 -26.82
C ALA A 26 10.53 -4.04 -26.36
N ALA A 27 10.66 -4.22 -25.03
CA ALA A 27 11.27 -5.38 -24.40
C ALA A 27 10.34 -6.62 -24.35
N ARG A 28 9.12 -6.52 -24.92
CA ARG A 28 8.08 -7.56 -24.90
C ARG A 28 7.64 -7.98 -23.50
N MET A 29 7.65 -7.07 -22.54
CA MET A 29 7.02 -7.29 -21.25
C MET A 29 5.50 -7.22 -21.39
N ASN A 30 4.79 -8.04 -20.65
CA ASN A 30 3.33 -8.16 -20.70
C ASN A 30 2.64 -7.81 -19.40
N ALA A 31 3.39 -7.44 -18.36
CA ALA A 31 2.86 -7.00 -17.07
C ALA A 31 3.73 -5.94 -16.43
N VAL A 32 3.09 -5.05 -15.67
CA VAL A 32 3.71 -3.98 -14.89
C VAL A 32 3.30 -4.16 -13.43
N TRP A 33 4.27 -4.15 -12.52
CA TRP A 33 4.01 -4.01 -11.09
C TRP A 33 4.32 -2.57 -10.68
N LEU A 34 3.28 -1.80 -10.43
CA LEU A 34 3.41 -0.40 -10.04
C LEU A 34 3.13 -0.24 -8.54
N GLN A 35 4.12 0.25 -7.78
CA GLN A 35 3.92 0.53 -6.37
C GLN A 35 3.01 1.76 -6.21
N VAL A 36 1.78 1.53 -5.76
CA VAL A 36 0.74 2.56 -5.63
C VAL A 36 0.48 2.98 -4.20
N ARG A 37 0.96 2.18 -3.23
CA ARG A 37 0.86 2.44 -1.80
C ARG A 37 2.21 2.16 -1.12
N PRO A 38 3.12 3.13 -1.10
CA PRO A 38 4.45 2.93 -0.53
C PRO A 38 4.51 3.03 1.01
N MET A 39 3.76 3.95 1.64
CA MET A 39 3.88 4.25 3.09
C MET A 39 2.59 4.84 3.68
N SER A 40 1.51 4.06 3.74
CA SER A 40 0.20 4.54 4.21
C SER A 40 -0.20 5.86 3.54
N ASP A 41 0.12 5.96 2.27
CA ASP A 41 -0.17 7.06 1.36
C ASP A 41 -0.43 6.51 -0.04
N ALA A 42 -1.07 7.27 -0.90
CA ALA A 42 -1.62 6.79 -2.15
C ALA A 42 -1.06 7.52 -3.38
N LEU A 43 -0.77 6.76 -4.44
CA LEU A 43 -0.56 7.23 -5.81
C LEU A 43 -1.85 7.10 -6.63
N TYR A 44 -3.01 7.22 -5.97
CA TYR A 44 -4.33 7.14 -6.54
C TYR A 44 -5.32 7.93 -5.68
N ASN A 45 -6.51 8.22 -6.19
CA ASN A 45 -7.55 8.93 -5.43
C ASN A 45 -8.18 7.99 -4.37
N SER A 46 -7.52 7.89 -3.21
CA SER A 46 -7.94 7.06 -2.09
C SER A 46 -9.02 7.73 -1.25
N ALA A 47 -10.00 6.93 -0.77
CA ALA A 47 -10.96 7.37 0.23
C ALA A 47 -10.41 7.35 1.66
N TYR A 48 -9.26 6.72 1.88
CA TYR A 48 -8.73 6.42 3.22
C TYR A 48 -7.37 7.05 3.50
N GLU A 49 -6.55 7.26 2.46
CA GLU A 49 -5.16 7.67 2.60
C GLU A 49 -4.86 8.95 1.81
N PRO A 50 -3.98 9.81 2.32
CA PRO A 50 -3.61 11.03 1.62
C PRO A 50 -2.77 10.74 0.38
N TRP A 51 -2.75 11.70 -0.54
CA TRP A 51 -1.82 11.70 -1.67
C TRP A 51 -0.37 11.57 -1.20
N SER A 52 0.39 10.72 -1.87
CA SER A 52 1.79 10.52 -1.54
C SER A 52 2.64 11.74 -1.84
N LYS A 53 3.59 12.05 -0.96
CA LYS A 53 4.56 13.11 -1.17
C LYS A 53 5.45 12.91 -2.40
N PHE A 54 5.55 11.68 -2.91
CA PHE A 54 6.30 11.39 -4.13
C PHE A 54 5.68 12.03 -5.38
N LEU A 55 4.42 12.46 -5.32
CA LEU A 55 3.74 13.12 -6.43
C LEU A 55 4.09 14.61 -6.53
N THR A 56 4.06 15.32 -5.39
CA THR A 56 4.15 16.79 -5.36
C THR A 56 5.26 17.33 -4.45
N GLY A 57 5.95 16.43 -3.72
CA GLY A 57 6.89 16.82 -2.67
C GLY A 57 6.22 17.02 -1.30
N THR A 58 4.90 17.13 -1.26
CA THR A 58 4.13 17.34 -0.03
C THR A 58 3.01 16.32 0.09
N ARG A 59 2.97 15.61 1.23
CA ARG A 59 1.92 14.63 1.53
C ARG A 59 0.55 15.31 1.58
N GLY A 60 -0.47 14.68 1.00
CA GLY A 60 -1.85 15.15 0.99
C GLY A 60 -2.18 16.20 -0.09
N VAL A 61 -1.19 16.65 -0.84
CA VAL A 61 -1.43 17.61 -1.94
C VAL A 61 -1.82 16.86 -3.21
N ASP A 62 -2.98 17.20 -3.76
CA ASP A 62 -3.49 16.64 -5.01
C ASP A 62 -2.56 16.97 -6.18
N PRO A 63 -2.10 15.98 -6.96
CA PRO A 63 -1.22 16.21 -8.11
C PRO A 63 -1.97 16.76 -9.35
N GLY A 64 -3.28 16.93 -9.28
CA GLY A 64 -4.11 17.39 -10.40
C GLY A 64 -4.41 16.31 -11.46
N TYR A 65 -4.10 15.06 -11.20
CA TYR A 65 -4.48 13.91 -12.00
C TYR A 65 -4.48 12.64 -11.13
N ASP A 66 -5.07 11.56 -11.63
CA ASP A 66 -5.02 10.25 -10.97
C ASP A 66 -3.90 9.38 -11.58
N PRO A 67 -2.77 9.18 -10.86
CA PRO A 67 -1.62 8.44 -11.38
C PRO A 67 -1.93 6.97 -11.69
N LEU A 68 -2.74 6.29 -10.85
CA LEU A 68 -3.10 4.90 -11.05
C LEU A 68 -4.04 4.73 -12.24
N ALA A 69 -5.07 5.55 -12.35
CA ALA A 69 -6.00 5.53 -13.49
C ALA A 69 -5.24 5.75 -14.80
N PHE A 70 -4.34 6.74 -14.84
CA PHE A 70 -3.50 7.01 -16.00
C PHE A 70 -2.57 5.83 -16.33
N ALA A 71 -1.93 5.22 -15.33
CA ALA A 71 -1.04 4.08 -15.53
C ALA A 71 -1.78 2.85 -16.08
N ILE A 72 -2.98 2.55 -15.59
CA ILE A 72 -3.82 1.46 -16.08
C ILE A 72 -4.14 1.68 -17.58
N GLU A 73 -4.62 2.87 -17.91
CA GLU A 73 -4.96 3.22 -19.30
C GLU A 73 -3.75 3.02 -20.24
N GLU A 74 -2.58 3.53 -19.84
CA GLU A 74 -1.37 3.45 -20.66
C GLU A 74 -0.78 2.02 -20.73
N ALA A 75 -0.90 1.21 -19.68
CA ALA A 75 -0.51 -0.21 -19.71
C ALA A 75 -1.42 -1.00 -20.65
N HIS A 76 -2.73 -0.88 -20.48
CA HIS A 76 -3.73 -1.59 -21.28
C HIS A 76 -3.68 -1.21 -22.78
N LYS A 77 -3.43 0.06 -23.14
CA LYS A 77 -3.18 0.49 -24.52
C LYS A 77 -2.03 -0.27 -25.18
N ARG A 78 -1.07 -0.76 -24.41
CA ARG A 78 0.10 -1.52 -24.87
C ARG A 78 -0.05 -3.03 -24.74
N GLY A 79 -1.23 -3.51 -24.31
CA GLY A 79 -1.51 -4.93 -24.08
C GLY A 79 -0.76 -5.49 -22.88
N MET A 80 -0.43 -4.65 -21.89
CA MET A 80 0.21 -5.06 -20.66
C MET A 80 -0.79 -5.04 -19.49
N GLU A 81 -0.73 -6.04 -18.62
CA GLU A 81 -1.42 -6.04 -17.35
C GLU A 81 -0.80 -5.02 -16.40
N LEU A 82 -1.61 -4.38 -15.54
CA LEU A 82 -1.14 -3.54 -14.44
C LEU A 82 -1.57 -4.11 -13.10
N HIS A 83 -0.60 -4.51 -12.30
CA HIS A 83 -0.78 -5.00 -10.94
C HIS A 83 -0.41 -3.90 -9.94
N ALA A 84 -1.35 -3.58 -9.04
CA ALA A 84 -1.12 -2.60 -7.99
C ALA A 84 -0.26 -3.22 -6.88
N TRP A 85 0.97 -2.71 -6.74
CA TRP A 85 1.88 -3.14 -5.68
C TRP A 85 1.64 -2.30 -4.43
N ILE A 86 1.35 -2.99 -3.34
CA ILE A 86 1.01 -2.46 -2.02
C ILE A 86 2.09 -2.87 -1.02
N ASN A 87 2.67 -1.92 -0.29
CA ASN A 87 3.32 -2.23 0.97
C ASN A 87 2.28 -2.09 2.08
N PRO A 88 1.83 -3.18 2.72
CA PRO A 88 0.65 -3.12 3.58
C PRO A 88 0.92 -2.40 4.90
N TYR A 89 2.09 -2.59 5.51
CA TYR A 89 2.31 -2.14 6.89
C TYR A 89 3.24 -0.95 7.04
N ARG A 90 4.01 -0.57 6.01
CA ARG A 90 4.92 0.56 6.12
C ARG A 90 4.14 1.86 6.31
N TYR A 91 4.44 2.55 7.43
CA TYR A 91 3.86 3.85 7.74
C TYR A 91 4.86 4.98 7.48
N GLU A 92 6.09 4.86 7.99
CA GLU A 92 7.20 5.78 7.75
C GLU A 92 8.52 5.02 7.67
N SER A 93 9.38 5.40 6.72
CA SER A 93 10.76 4.89 6.66
C SER A 93 11.74 5.73 7.49
N GLU A 94 11.36 6.96 7.84
CA GLU A 94 12.11 7.91 8.68
C GLU A 94 11.14 8.58 9.65
N LYS A 95 11.60 8.88 10.86
CA LYS A 95 10.76 9.52 11.90
C LYS A 95 10.20 10.86 11.41
N ASN A 96 8.91 11.07 11.66
CA ASN A 96 8.15 12.27 11.31
C ASN A 96 8.01 12.56 9.81
N MET A 97 8.25 11.59 8.95
CA MET A 97 8.11 11.72 7.52
C MET A 97 6.68 12.09 7.10
N ASN A 98 5.68 11.55 7.80
CA ASN A 98 4.26 11.82 7.55
C ASN A 98 3.72 13.05 8.29
N GLY A 99 4.54 13.63 9.19
CA GLY A 99 4.16 14.77 10.01
C GLY A 99 3.34 14.40 11.24
N ALA A 100 3.28 15.33 12.20
CA ALA A 100 2.58 15.12 13.48
C ALA A 100 1.06 15.11 13.33
N ASP A 101 0.54 15.77 12.30
CA ASP A 101 -0.91 15.91 12.04
C ASP A 101 -1.48 14.82 11.13
N ASP A 102 -0.68 13.80 10.78
CA ASP A 102 -1.20 12.65 10.02
C ASP A 102 -2.34 11.98 10.78
N SER A 103 -3.40 11.64 10.05
CA SER A 103 -4.66 11.14 10.63
C SER A 103 -4.49 9.85 11.41
N ILE A 104 -3.65 8.92 10.94
CA ILE A 104 -3.39 7.65 11.65
C ILE A 104 -2.64 7.95 12.95
N ARG A 105 -1.56 8.72 12.90
CA ARG A 105 -0.78 9.06 14.11
C ARG A 105 -1.61 9.79 15.16
N LYS A 106 -2.50 10.67 14.71
CA LYS A 106 -3.33 11.48 15.60
C LYS A 106 -4.51 10.71 16.20
N ASN A 107 -5.19 9.90 15.37
CA ASN A 107 -6.44 9.26 15.77
C ASN A 107 -6.25 7.82 16.25
N HIS A 108 -5.19 7.15 15.81
CA HIS A 108 -4.89 5.74 16.05
C HIS A 108 -3.40 5.51 16.37
N PRO A 109 -2.83 6.22 17.38
CA PRO A 109 -1.42 6.02 17.77
C PRO A 109 -1.14 4.56 18.19
N GLU A 110 -2.13 3.84 18.69
CA GLU A 110 -2.07 2.43 19.09
C GLU A 110 -1.93 1.46 17.90
N TRP A 111 -2.12 1.95 16.66
CA TRP A 111 -1.88 1.16 15.45
C TRP A 111 -0.42 1.16 15.02
N LEU A 112 0.42 1.97 15.64
CA LEU A 112 1.79 2.17 15.20
C LEU A 112 2.79 1.43 16.10
N LEU A 113 3.64 0.63 15.48
CA LEU A 113 4.83 0.07 16.10
C LEU A 113 6.04 0.96 15.76
N GLU A 114 6.74 1.42 16.81
CA GLU A 114 7.93 2.24 16.67
C GLU A 114 9.20 1.38 16.65
N TYR A 115 9.99 1.54 15.61
CA TYR A 115 11.35 1.01 15.50
C TYR A 115 12.38 2.15 15.58
N SER A 116 13.67 1.82 15.58
CA SER A 116 14.74 2.83 15.76
C SER A 116 14.64 4.03 14.82
N SER A 117 14.23 3.82 13.58
CA SER A 117 14.17 4.87 12.54
C SER A 117 12.86 4.90 11.76
N SER A 118 11.94 3.97 12.00
CA SER A 118 10.74 3.78 11.18
C SER A 118 9.52 3.47 12.04
N PHE A 119 8.34 3.61 11.42
CA PHE A 119 7.09 3.14 11.98
C PHE A 119 6.39 2.23 10.98
N ILE A 120 5.74 1.20 11.51
CA ILE A 120 4.83 0.36 10.75
C ILE A 120 3.46 0.33 11.42
N LEU A 121 2.43 0.02 10.64
CA LEU A 121 1.14 -0.39 11.19
C LEU A 121 1.31 -1.75 11.86
N ASP A 122 0.66 -1.97 13.00
CA ASP A 122 0.79 -3.19 13.79
C ASP A 122 0.05 -4.38 13.14
N PRO A 123 0.77 -5.40 12.63
CA PRO A 123 0.10 -6.56 12.04
C PRO A 123 -0.68 -7.40 13.07
N GLY A 124 -0.39 -7.22 14.35
CA GLY A 124 -1.07 -7.90 15.46
C GLY A 124 -2.39 -7.25 15.89
N ASN A 125 -2.69 -6.06 15.37
CA ASN A 125 -3.93 -5.35 15.69
C ASN A 125 -5.02 -5.69 14.66
N PRO A 126 -6.16 -6.29 15.08
CA PRO A 126 -7.26 -6.63 14.16
C PRO A 126 -7.85 -5.42 13.42
N GLU A 127 -7.89 -4.24 14.06
CA GLU A 127 -8.42 -3.03 13.44
C GLU A 127 -7.54 -2.56 12.28
N VAL A 128 -6.22 -2.76 12.38
CA VAL A 128 -5.28 -2.49 11.28
C VAL A 128 -5.55 -3.42 10.11
N ILE A 129 -5.81 -4.71 10.35
CA ILE A 129 -6.17 -5.67 9.29
C ILE A 129 -7.46 -5.22 8.59
N GLU A 130 -8.50 -4.87 9.35
CA GLU A 130 -9.76 -4.37 8.79
C GLU A 130 -9.57 -3.07 7.97
N TYR A 131 -8.74 -2.16 8.46
CA TYR A 131 -8.40 -0.94 7.76
C TYR A 131 -7.73 -1.23 6.41
N LEU A 132 -6.73 -2.11 6.39
CA LEU A 132 -6.02 -2.49 5.17
C LEU A 132 -6.93 -3.19 4.16
N VAL A 133 -7.86 -4.02 4.61
CA VAL A 133 -8.89 -4.63 3.74
C VAL A 133 -9.74 -3.54 3.08
N LYS A 134 -10.16 -2.50 3.83
CA LYS A 134 -10.94 -1.37 3.28
C LYS A 134 -10.13 -0.56 2.25
N VAL A 135 -8.85 -0.30 2.53
CA VAL A 135 -7.94 0.41 1.61
C VAL A 135 -7.81 -0.35 0.29
N ILE A 136 -7.61 -1.67 0.34
CA ILE A 136 -7.46 -2.49 -0.87
C ILE A 136 -8.80 -2.66 -1.60
N LYS A 137 -9.90 -2.77 -0.87
CA LYS A 137 -11.24 -2.78 -1.46
C LYS A 137 -11.52 -1.50 -2.26
N ASP A 138 -11.08 -0.35 -1.76
CA ASP A 138 -11.19 0.93 -2.47
C ASP A 138 -10.48 0.87 -3.84
N ILE A 139 -9.29 0.28 -3.89
CA ILE A 139 -8.55 0.10 -5.14
C ILE A 139 -9.33 -0.80 -6.12
N VAL A 140 -9.66 -2.02 -5.72
CA VAL A 140 -10.27 -3.01 -6.62
C VAL A 140 -11.70 -2.65 -7.04
N THR A 141 -12.35 -1.74 -6.31
CA THR A 141 -13.69 -1.24 -6.66
C THR A 141 -13.63 -0.08 -7.63
N LYS A 142 -12.63 0.80 -7.50
CA LYS A 142 -12.51 2.02 -8.31
C LYS A 142 -11.70 1.83 -9.58
N TYR A 143 -10.75 0.90 -9.59
CA TYR A 143 -9.74 0.78 -10.63
C TYR A 143 -9.75 -0.60 -11.26
N ASN A 144 -9.63 -0.64 -12.58
CA ASN A 144 -9.52 -1.88 -13.35
C ASN A 144 -8.08 -2.42 -13.33
N VAL A 145 -7.56 -2.69 -12.12
CA VAL A 145 -6.25 -3.36 -11.95
C VAL A 145 -6.38 -4.84 -12.26
N ASP A 146 -5.34 -5.43 -12.86
CA ASP A 146 -5.33 -6.85 -13.21
C ASP A 146 -4.90 -7.74 -12.03
N GLY A 147 -4.32 -7.14 -10.99
CA GLY A 147 -3.94 -7.84 -9.77
C GLY A 147 -3.49 -6.93 -8.64
N ILE A 148 -3.41 -7.52 -7.45
CA ILE A 148 -2.81 -6.92 -6.26
C ILE A 148 -1.55 -7.70 -5.91
N VAL A 149 -0.44 -6.98 -5.68
CA VAL A 149 0.86 -7.55 -5.31
C VAL A 149 1.29 -6.98 -3.96
N PHE A 150 1.73 -7.85 -3.06
CA PHE A 150 2.40 -7.46 -1.84
C PHE A 150 3.90 -7.75 -1.96
N ASP A 151 4.72 -6.86 -1.37
CA ASP A 151 6.11 -7.20 -1.07
C ASP A 151 6.20 -8.05 0.21
N ASP A 152 7.42 -8.38 0.60
CA ASP A 152 7.70 -9.24 1.76
C ASP A 152 7.90 -8.45 3.07
N TYR A 153 7.67 -7.13 3.07
CA TYR A 153 7.88 -6.26 4.23
C TYR A 153 6.63 -6.17 5.10
N PHE A 154 6.32 -7.25 5.84
CA PHE A 154 5.23 -7.31 6.82
C PHE A 154 5.71 -6.90 8.21
N TYR A 155 6.66 -7.65 8.78
CA TYR A 155 7.44 -7.23 9.94
C TYR A 155 8.83 -6.82 9.46
N PRO A 156 9.54 -5.90 10.20
CA PRO A 156 10.88 -5.45 9.79
C PRO A 156 11.90 -6.60 9.74
N TYR A 157 12.87 -6.50 8.83
CA TYR A 157 13.93 -7.50 8.66
C TYR A 157 14.85 -7.64 9.86
N GLU A 158 15.06 -6.54 10.64
CA GLU A 158 15.77 -6.56 11.91
C GLU A 158 15.07 -7.36 13.01
N GLY A 159 13.83 -7.77 12.73
CA GLY A 159 12.97 -8.51 13.65
C GLY A 159 12.25 -7.61 14.63
N THR A 160 11.18 -8.15 15.19
CA THR A 160 10.37 -7.51 16.23
C THR A 160 10.65 -8.20 17.57
N LYS A 161 11.10 -7.45 18.56
CA LYS A 161 11.36 -7.94 19.93
C LYS A 161 10.11 -7.79 20.78
N ASN A 162 9.89 -6.59 21.30
CA ASN A 162 8.77 -6.24 22.17
C ASN A 162 7.95 -5.05 21.66
N GLU A 163 8.22 -4.58 20.46
CA GLU A 163 7.54 -3.42 19.87
C GLU A 163 6.02 -3.65 19.80
N ASP A 164 5.60 -4.90 19.57
CA ASP A 164 4.19 -5.34 19.54
C ASP A 164 3.68 -5.91 20.86
N ALA A 165 4.36 -5.64 22.01
CA ALA A 165 3.98 -6.19 23.30
C ALA A 165 2.55 -5.81 23.72
N TYR A 166 2.08 -4.62 23.33
CA TYR A 166 0.73 -4.17 23.62
C TYR A 166 -0.31 -5.03 22.92
N SER A 167 -0.20 -5.21 21.62
CA SER A 167 -1.12 -6.07 20.86
C SER A 167 -1.01 -7.55 21.23
N GLN A 168 0.20 -8.03 21.59
CA GLN A 168 0.35 -9.38 22.15
C GLN A 168 -0.49 -9.56 23.44
N SER A 169 -0.48 -8.57 24.34
CA SER A 169 -1.23 -8.63 25.59
C SER A 169 -2.75 -8.67 25.40
N LEU A 170 -3.25 -8.04 24.32
CA LEU A 170 -4.67 -7.95 24.01
C LEU A 170 -5.18 -9.11 23.14
N TYR A 171 -4.39 -9.51 22.14
CA TYR A 171 -4.91 -10.33 21.04
C TYR A 171 -4.22 -11.68 20.87
N LYS A 172 -3.04 -11.89 21.48
CA LYS A 172 -2.36 -13.19 21.39
C LYS A 172 -3.03 -14.21 22.30
N PRO A 173 -3.50 -15.36 21.78
CA PRO A 173 -4.05 -16.43 22.62
C PRO A 173 -3.05 -16.90 23.69
N GLU A 174 -3.57 -17.23 24.88
CA GLU A 174 -2.77 -17.75 25.97
C GLU A 174 -2.02 -19.05 25.52
N GLY A 175 -0.77 -19.18 25.92
CA GLY A 175 0.07 -20.33 25.56
C GLY A 175 0.58 -20.35 24.12
N LYS A 176 0.12 -19.48 23.24
CA LYS A 176 0.57 -19.46 21.85
C LYS A 176 1.98 -18.87 21.74
N ASN A 177 2.83 -19.51 20.91
CA ASN A 177 4.15 -18.96 20.59
C ASN A 177 4.01 -17.62 19.83
N VAL A 178 4.82 -16.63 20.18
CA VAL A 178 4.76 -15.28 19.60
C VAL A 178 5.06 -15.31 18.09
N GLY A 179 6.05 -16.08 17.65
CA GLY A 179 6.41 -16.19 16.25
C GLY A 179 5.29 -16.84 15.41
N ASP A 180 4.57 -17.83 15.95
CA ASP A 180 3.42 -18.43 15.29
C ASP A 180 2.27 -17.45 15.19
N TRP A 181 1.98 -16.69 16.27
CA TRP A 181 0.96 -15.68 16.27
C TRP A 181 1.25 -14.56 15.25
N ARG A 182 2.49 -14.08 15.16
CA ARG A 182 2.88 -13.08 14.14
C ARG A 182 2.69 -13.59 12.71
N ARG A 183 3.05 -14.85 12.43
CA ARG A 183 2.82 -15.47 11.12
C ARG A 183 1.34 -15.58 10.78
N GLU A 184 0.52 -15.94 11.76
CA GLU A 184 -0.93 -16.04 11.57
C GLU A 184 -1.57 -14.67 11.29
N ASN A 185 -1.10 -13.58 11.92
CA ASN A 185 -1.58 -12.22 11.61
C ASN A 185 -1.30 -11.86 10.13
N CYS A 186 -0.11 -12.16 9.63
CA CYS A 186 0.20 -11.95 8.21
C CYS A 186 -0.68 -12.81 7.30
N ASN A 187 -0.84 -14.10 7.64
CA ASN A 187 -1.71 -15.02 6.88
C ASN A 187 -3.16 -14.55 6.89
N LYS A 188 -3.63 -14.02 8.03
CA LYS A 188 -5.00 -13.50 8.16
C LYS A 188 -5.24 -12.33 7.21
N LEU A 189 -4.33 -11.35 7.15
CA LEU A 189 -4.46 -10.23 6.22
C LEU A 189 -4.63 -10.73 4.78
N ILE A 190 -3.74 -11.64 4.35
CA ILE A 190 -3.78 -12.18 2.98
C ILE A 190 -5.10 -12.92 2.71
N ALA A 191 -5.55 -13.74 3.66
CA ALA A 191 -6.80 -14.49 3.53
C ALA A 191 -8.03 -13.57 3.46
N ASP A 192 -8.08 -12.54 4.32
CA ASP A 192 -9.19 -11.58 4.37
C ASP A 192 -9.26 -10.75 3.08
N ILE A 193 -8.09 -10.32 2.56
CA ILE A 193 -8.02 -9.59 1.29
C ILE A 193 -8.44 -10.49 0.12
N TYR A 194 -7.97 -11.74 0.08
CA TYR A 194 -8.35 -12.68 -0.97
C TYR A 194 -9.87 -12.91 -0.97
N ALA A 195 -10.47 -13.17 0.19
CA ALA A 195 -11.91 -13.34 0.32
C ALA A 195 -12.68 -12.10 -0.14
N MET A 196 -12.26 -10.91 0.29
CA MET A 196 -12.86 -9.64 -0.11
C MET A 196 -12.80 -9.42 -1.62
N ILE A 197 -11.65 -9.73 -2.26
CA ILE A 197 -11.51 -9.61 -3.72
C ILE A 197 -12.47 -10.55 -4.44
N GLN A 198 -12.57 -11.82 -4.01
CA GLN A 198 -13.48 -12.79 -4.62
C GLN A 198 -14.95 -12.33 -4.50
N GLU A 199 -15.37 -11.84 -3.34
CA GLU A 199 -16.71 -11.28 -3.14
C GLU A 199 -16.96 -10.06 -4.04
N THR A 200 -16.02 -9.14 -4.08
CA THR A 200 -16.15 -7.89 -4.85
C THR A 200 -16.22 -8.15 -6.34
N LEU A 201 -15.35 -9.01 -6.88
CA LEU A 201 -15.32 -9.34 -8.31
C LEU A 201 -16.52 -10.19 -8.73
N SER A 202 -17.02 -11.08 -7.86
CA SER A 202 -18.23 -11.86 -8.16
C SER A 202 -19.47 -10.98 -8.31
N LEU A 203 -19.52 -9.83 -7.62
CA LEU A 203 -20.60 -8.85 -7.73
C LEU A 203 -20.48 -7.94 -8.97
N ILE A 204 -19.28 -7.75 -9.48
CA ILE A 204 -19.02 -6.90 -10.67
C ILE A 204 -19.31 -7.69 -11.98
N HIS A 205 -19.23 -9.01 -11.94
CA HIS A 205 -19.44 -9.89 -13.09
C HIS A 205 -20.86 -10.49 -13.20
N ILE A 206 -21.80 -10.03 -12.37
CA ILE A 206 -23.23 -10.29 -12.51
C ILE A 206 -23.88 -9.11 -13.23
#